data_708e4db352db611972d764b1f642bee4
#
_entry.id   708e4db352db611972d764b1f642bee4
#
_cell.length_a   1.000
_cell.length_b   1.000
_cell.length_c   1.000
_cell.angle_alpha   90.00
_cell.angle_beta   90.00
_cell.angle_gamma   90.00
#
_symmetry.space_group_name_H-M   'P 1'
#
loop_
_entity.id
_entity.type
_entity.pdbx_description
1 polymer ?
#
loop_
_entity_poly.entity_id
_entity_poly.type
_entity_poly.pdbx_seq_one_letter_code
_entity_poly.pdbx_strand_id
1 'polypeptide(L)'
;MAASWRWRFPSSRLPLEPARLPLPRYTGRVPELPDIVVYLEALTPRILGSTLEAVRLKHPFLLRSVDPPLSAAVGRRITGLRRMGKRVVIGLEDDLFLVLHLMIAGRLHWRPRGAKLPGRAGLAAFDFTGGTLTLTEAGTRRRAMLHVASGERDLASHDPGGLEVLDSTAAAFDLALRRERHTLKRALTDPRLFSGIGNAYSDEILHAARLSPFRMSDSLDEEERVRLQQACVSVLNAWIDRLRRETGEGFPERVTAFREGMAVHGRHRLPCPVCGAPVQRIVHAENESNYCPGCQTGGRVLADRSLSRLLHDDWPRSLEELEARGMGLKRKDGG
;
A
#
# COMPACT_ATOMS: atom_id res chain seq x y z
N MET A 1 -61.22 48.94 -2.25
CA MET A 1 -61.08 47.66 -1.52
C MET A 1 -59.96 46.89 -2.18
N ALA A 2 -58.74 46.91 -1.60
CA ALA A 2 -57.57 46.23 -2.12
C ALA A 2 -57.30 45.09 -1.17
N ALA A 3 -57.40 43.85 -1.69
CA ALA A 3 -57.10 42.65 -0.94
C ALA A 3 -55.62 42.30 -1.14
N SER A 4 -54.81 42.34 -0.07
CA SER A 4 -53.44 42.02 0.01
C SER A 4 -53.27 40.51 0.26
N TRP A 5 -52.74 39.78 -0.72
CA TRP A 5 -52.33 38.38 -0.56
C TRP A 5 -50.92 38.33 0.03
N ARG A 6 -50.77 37.83 1.28
CA ARG A 6 -49.47 37.49 1.89
C ARG A 6 -49.18 36.02 1.68
N TRP A 7 -48.11 35.74 0.92
CA TRP A 7 -47.54 34.39 0.83
C TRP A 7 -46.72 34.12 2.09
N ARG A 8 -47.10 33.08 2.84
CA ARG A 8 -46.28 32.51 3.91
C ARG A 8 -45.43 31.41 3.34
N PHE A 9 -44.08 31.53 3.41
CA PHE A 9 -43.13 30.45 3.14
C PHE A 9 -42.93 29.63 4.42
N PRO A 10 -43.00 28.28 4.39
CA PRO A 10 -42.63 27.49 5.53
C PRO A 10 -41.07 27.40 5.58
N SER A 11 -40.50 27.90 6.68
CA SER A 11 -39.10 27.76 7.03
C SER A 11 -38.90 26.41 7.72
N SER A 12 -38.42 25.42 6.97
CA SER A 12 -37.77 24.23 7.55
C SER A 12 -36.71 23.75 6.60
N ARG A 13 -35.53 24.35 6.70
CA ARG A 13 -34.32 23.75 6.14
C ARG A 13 -33.78 22.76 7.17
N LEU A 14 -34.02 21.47 6.95
CA LEU A 14 -33.25 20.42 7.58
C LEU A 14 -31.83 20.47 6.96
N PRO A 15 -30.77 20.35 7.77
CA PRO A 15 -29.40 20.22 7.23
C PRO A 15 -29.30 18.89 6.49
N LEU A 16 -29.04 18.95 5.18
CA LEU A 16 -28.70 17.81 4.39
C LEU A 16 -27.34 17.27 4.89
N GLU A 17 -27.35 16.17 5.61
CA GLU A 17 -26.13 15.39 5.83
C GLU A 17 -25.51 15.07 4.48
N PRO A 18 -24.17 15.21 4.32
CA PRO A 18 -23.49 14.83 3.09
C PRO A 18 -23.68 13.32 2.88
N ALA A 19 -24.34 12.95 1.80
CA ALA A 19 -24.54 11.56 1.40
C ALA A 19 -23.18 10.85 1.40
N ARG A 20 -22.99 9.88 2.29
CA ARG A 20 -21.84 9.00 2.34
C ARG A 20 -21.87 8.18 1.04
N LEU A 21 -21.02 8.57 0.08
CA LEU A 21 -20.78 7.75 -1.11
C LEU A 21 -20.38 6.34 -0.65
N PRO A 22 -20.96 5.28 -1.23
CA PRO A 22 -20.56 3.92 -0.91
C PRO A 22 -19.07 3.77 -1.25
N LEU A 23 -18.27 3.48 -0.22
CA LEU A 23 -16.86 3.15 -0.40
C LEU A 23 -16.76 2.02 -1.43
N PRO A 24 -15.87 2.11 -2.43
CA PRO A 24 -15.72 1.07 -3.42
C PRO A 24 -15.42 -0.26 -2.74
N ARG A 25 -16.07 -1.32 -3.23
CA ARG A 25 -15.89 -2.70 -2.76
C ARG A 25 -14.40 -2.98 -2.63
N TYR A 26 -14.00 -3.43 -1.46
CA TYR A 26 -12.65 -3.78 -1.04
C TYR A 26 -11.88 -4.53 -2.14
N THR A 27 -11.09 -3.84 -2.91
CA THR A 27 -9.96 -4.44 -3.62
C THR A 27 -8.78 -4.34 -2.68
N GLY A 28 -8.58 -5.39 -1.88
CA GLY A 28 -7.50 -5.45 -0.91
C GLY A 28 -6.15 -5.27 -1.61
N ARG A 29 -5.32 -4.35 -1.10
CA ARG A 29 -3.96 -4.11 -1.61
C ARG A 29 -2.96 -4.32 -0.49
N VAL A 30 -1.81 -4.83 -0.88
CA VAL A 30 -0.70 -5.21 0.00
C VAL A 30 -0.30 -4.02 0.88
N PRO A 31 -0.18 -4.17 2.20
CA PRO A 31 0.55 -3.20 3.01
C PRO A 31 1.98 -3.04 2.47
N GLU A 32 2.42 -1.80 2.32
CA GLU A 32 3.74 -1.46 1.77
C GLU A 32 4.65 -0.90 2.86
N LEU A 33 5.86 -0.47 2.53
CA LEU A 33 6.88 -0.04 3.47
C LEU A 33 6.34 0.92 4.57
N PRO A 34 5.61 2.02 4.26
CA PRO A 34 5.11 2.91 5.31
C PRO A 34 4.14 2.23 6.28
N ASP A 35 3.29 1.32 5.78
CA ASP A 35 2.36 0.58 6.63
C ASP A 35 3.09 -0.38 7.59
N ILE A 36 4.12 -1.06 7.07
CA ILE A 36 4.90 -2.02 7.88
C ILE A 36 5.72 -1.29 8.95
N VAL A 37 6.30 -0.12 8.61
CA VAL A 37 7.03 0.71 9.60
C VAL A 37 6.12 1.08 10.76
N VAL A 38 4.93 1.61 10.48
CA VAL A 38 4.00 2.03 11.54
C VAL A 38 3.42 0.84 12.32
N TYR A 39 3.23 -0.32 11.68
CA TYR A 39 2.91 -1.55 12.41
C TYR A 39 4.01 -1.93 13.40
N LEU A 40 5.28 -1.89 12.99
CA LEU A 40 6.41 -2.22 13.86
C LEU A 40 6.55 -1.24 15.02
N GLU A 41 6.43 0.07 14.74
CA GLU A 41 6.47 1.12 15.76
C GLU A 41 5.35 0.95 16.81
N ALA A 42 4.15 0.60 16.36
CA ALA A 42 3.03 0.33 17.25
C ALA A 42 3.18 -1.00 18.01
N LEU A 43 3.80 -2.03 17.42
CA LEU A 43 3.99 -3.34 18.07
C LEU A 43 5.12 -3.32 19.09
N THR A 44 6.22 -2.64 18.79
CA THR A 44 7.44 -2.67 19.63
C THR A 44 7.16 -2.38 21.12
N PRO A 45 6.50 -1.28 21.51
CA PRO A 45 6.23 -1.00 22.91
C PRO A 45 5.23 -1.98 23.57
N ARG A 46 4.50 -2.76 22.77
CA ARG A 46 3.48 -3.69 23.24
C ARG A 46 4.00 -5.10 23.48
N ILE A 47 4.97 -5.54 22.69
CA ILE A 47 5.41 -6.95 22.73
C ILE A 47 6.91 -7.14 22.95
N LEU A 48 7.77 -6.13 22.76
CA LEU A 48 9.21 -6.27 23.01
C LEU A 48 9.44 -6.65 24.47
N GLY A 49 10.24 -7.71 24.71
CA GLY A 49 10.52 -8.24 26.04
C GLY A 49 9.38 -9.06 26.67
N SER A 50 8.19 -9.11 26.04
CA SER A 50 7.10 -9.98 26.52
C SER A 50 7.26 -11.41 25.99
N THR A 51 6.57 -12.35 26.61
CA THR A 51 6.54 -13.76 26.20
C THR A 51 5.39 -14.00 25.23
N LEU A 52 5.65 -14.76 24.17
CA LEU A 52 4.60 -15.32 23.30
C LEU A 52 3.96 -16.51 24.01
N GLU A 53 2.80 -16.30 24.64
CA GLU A 53 2.14 -17.31 25.48
C GLU A 53 1.45 -18.41 24.68
N ALA A 54 0.83 -18.03 23.54
CA ALA A 54 0.15 -18.96 22.67
C ALA A 54 0.04 -18.43 21.23
N VAL A 55 -0.06 -19.35 20.28
CA VAL A 55 -0.48 -19.05 18.90
C VAL A 55 -1.70 -19.86 18.56
N ARG A 56 -2.83 -19.18 18.31
CA ARG A 56 -4.10 -19.80 17.94
C ARG A 56 -4.28 -19.68 16.43
N LEU A 57 -3.97 -20.76 15.72
CA LEU A 57 -4.04 -20.81 14.26
C LEU A 57 -5.41 -21.35 13.82
N LYS A 58 -6.20 -20.51 13.14
CA LYS A 58 -7.52 -20.91 12.63
C LYS A 58 -7.45 -21.54 11.23
N HIS A 59 -6.49 -21.10 10.43
CA HIS A 59 -6.29 -21.59 9.08
C HIS A 59 -4.86 -22.14 8.93
N PRO A 60 -4.69 -23.47 8.86
CA PRO A 60 -3.37 -24.11 8.79
C PRO A 60 -2.57 -23.66 7.57
N PHE A 61 -3.22 -23.32 6.46
CA PHE A 61 -2.54 -22.81 5.26
C PHE A 61 -1.84 -21.45 5.45
N LEU A 62 -2.06 -20.75 6.56
CA LEU A 62 -1.28 -19.56 6.90
C LEU A 62 0.18 -19.91 7.14
N LEU A 63 0.44 -21.01 7.87
CA LEU A 63 1.78 -21.50 8.18
C LEU A 63 2.40 -22.16 6.94
N ARG A 64 3.62 -21.72 6.58
CA ARG A 64 4.34 -22.16 5.36
C ARG A 64 5.63 -22.90 5.66
N SER A 65 6.10 -22.90 6.93
CA SER A 65 7.22 -23.70 7.39
C SER A 65 6.71 -24.91 8.20
N VAL A 66 7.49 -25.98 8.18
CA VAL A 66 7.24 -27.21 8.96
C VAL A 66 8.28 -27.33 10.06
N ASP A 67 9.50 -26.99 9.75
CA ASP A 67 10.65 -26.99 10.65
C ASP A 67 11.33 -25.62 10.62
N PRO A 68 11.51 -24.97 11.77
CA PRO A 68 10.98 -25.33 13.11
C PRO A 68 9.44 -25.32 13.18
N PRO A 69 8.85 -26.16 14.03
CA PRO A 69 7.41 -26.15 14.23
C PRO A 69 6.97 -24.85 14.95
N LEU A 70 5.74 -24.38 14.68
CA LEU A 70 5.21 -23.17 15.29
C LEU A 70 5.20 -23.22 16.84
N SER A 71 5.06 -24.41 17.42
CA SER A 71 5.13 -24.63 18.87
C SER A 71 6.47 -24.26 19.48
N ALA A 72 7.55 -24.29 18.71
CA ALA A 72 8.88 -23.89 19.19
C ALA A 72 8.94 -22.39 19.57
N ALA A 73 8.10 -21.57 18.97
CA ALA A 73 8.00 -20.14 19.28
C ALA A 73 7.22 -19.84 20.58
N VAL A 74 6.36 -20.77 21.03
CA VAL A 74 5.53 -20.58 22.21
C VAL A 74 6.38 -20.70 23.48
N GLY A 75 6.16 -19.80 24.43
CA GLY A 75 6.94 -19.67 25.67
C GLY A 75 8.21 -18.82 25.52
N ARG A 76 8.57 -18.38 24.31
CA ARG A 76 9.76 -17.57 24.06
C ARG A 76 9.48 -16.08 24.26
N ARG A 77 10.53 -15.37 24.75
CA ARG A 77 10.51 -13.91 24.88
C ARG A 77 10.80 -13.25 23.53
N ILE A 78 10.16 -12.14 23.27
CA ILE A 78 10.41 -11.30 22.10
C ILE A 78 11.69 -10.49 22.30
N THR A 79 12.68 -10.72 21.44
CA THR A 79 14.00 -10.06 21.48
C THR A 79 14.12 -8.86 20.55
N GLY A 80 13.26 -8.78 19.53
CA GLY A 80 13.30 -7.68 18.57
C GLY A 80 12.18 -7.74 17.54
N LEU A 81 11.98 -6.60 16.89
CA LEU A 81 11.09 -6.49 15.73
C LEU A 81 11.83 -5.77 14.63
N ARG A 82 11.70 -6.25 13.39
CA ARG A 82 12.28 -5.59 12.22
C ARG A 82 11.42 -5.78 10.97
N ARG A 83 11.62 -4.91 10.00
CA ARG A 83 11.03 -5.01 8.66
C ARG A 83 11.99 -5.79 7.74
N MET A 84 11.41 -6.60 6.89
CA MET A 84 12.09 -7.26 5.78
C MET A 84 11.22 -7.13 4.53
N GLY A 85 11.52 -6.18 3.67
CA GLY A 85 10.62 -5.84 2.56
C GLY A 85 9.24 -5.39 3.06
N LYS A 86 8.19 -6.15 2.72
CA LYS A 86 6.82 -5.95 3.19
C LYS A 86 6.41 -6.96 4.26
N ARG A 87 7.38 -7.50 5.00
CA ARG A 87 7.18 -8.47 6.06
C ARG A 87 7.44 -7.84 7.42
N VAL A 88 6.69 -8.30 8.42
CA VAL A 88 6.95 -8.07 9.82
C VAL A 88 7.74 -9.27 10.33
N VAL A 89 8.91 -9.04 10.87
CA VAL A 89 9.75 -10.06 11.51
C VAL A 89 9.74 -9.83 13.00
N ILE A 90 9.34 -10.83 13.76
CA ILE A 90 9.36 -10.86 15.21
C ILE A 90 10.45 -11.84 15.63
N GLY A 91 11.53 -11.33 16.23
CA GLY A 91 12.60 -12.12 16.81
C GLY A 91 12.25 -12.63 18.20
N LEU A 92 12.59 -13.87 18.47
CA LEU A 92 12.40 -14.54 19.73
C LEU A 92 13.75 -15.04 20.28
N GLU A 93 13.77 -15.47 21.54
CA GLU A 93 14.92 -16.16 22.13
C GLU A 93 15.30 -17.38 21.28
N ASP A 94 16.55 -17.83 21.43
CA ASP A 94 17.14 -18.99 20.73
C ASP A 94 17.14 -18.84 19.21
N ASP A 95 17.38 -17.60 18.72
CA ASP A 95 17.47 -17.26 17.29
C ASP A 95 16.27 -17.73 16.47
N LEU A 96 15.09 -17.77 17.06
CA LEU A 96 13.84 -18.04 16.36
C LEU A 96 13.21 -16.75 15.86
N PHE A 97 12.54 -16.84 14.71
CA PHE A 97 11.85 -15.71 14.08
C PHE A 97 10.47 -16.10 13.56
N LEU A 98 9.48 -15.24 13.80
CA LEU A 98 8.21 -15.30 13.09
C LEU A 98 8.23 -14.28 11.95
N VAL A 99 8.06 -14.75 10.72
CA VAL A 99 8.05 -13.93 9.51
C VAL A 99 6.63 -13.86 8.96
N LEU A 100 5.99 -12.71 9.11
CA LEU A 100 4.63 -12.45 8.70
C LEU A 100 4.62 -11.65 7.39
N HIS A 101 4.02 -12.20 6.34
CA HIS A 101 3.71 -11.47 5.10
C HIS A 101 2.21 -11.30 4.96
N LEU A 102 1.75 -10.05 5.02
CA LEU A 102 0.32 -9.72 5.05
C LEU A 102 -0.36 -9.87 3.68
N MET A 103 0.42 -9.93 2.61
CA MET A 103 -0.08 -10.02 1.24
C MET A 103 -1.13 -8.93 0.93
N ILE A 104 -2.14 -9.25 0.13
CA ILE A 104 -3.09 -8.25 -0.40
C ILE A 104 -4.03 -7.73 0.70
N ALA A 105 -4.64 -8.60 1.47
CA ALA A 105 -5.74 -8.24 2.36
C ALA A 105 -5.47 -8.55 3.84
N GLY A 106 -4.27 -9.03 4.18
CA GLY A 106 -3.87 -9.29 5.55
C GLY A 106 -3.77 -8.00 6.36
N ARG A 107 -4.30 -8.03 7.58
CA ARG A 107 -4.27 -6.90 8.52
C ARG A 107 -3.97 -7.39 9.90
N LEU A 108 -3.16 -6.61 10.63
CA LEU A 108 -2.88 -6.82 12.04
C LEU A 108 -3.78 -5.91 12.88
N HIS A 109 -4.20 -6.43 14.02
CA HIS A 109 -5.00 -5.68 14.99
C HIS A 109 -4.52 -6.03 16.39
N TRP A 110 -4.39 -5.03 17.25
CA TRP A 110 -4.12 -5.22 18.67
C TRP A 110 -5.41 -5.28 19.46
N ARG A 111 -5.56 -6.30 20.31
CA ARG A 111 -6.79 -6.58 21.07
C ARG A 111 -6.46 -6.89 22.55
N PRO A 112 -7.42 -6.81 23.45
CA PRO A 112 -7.25 -7.29 24.80
C PRO A 112 -6.78 -8.76 24.82
N ARG A 113 -6.03 -9.14 25.88
CA ARG A 113 -5.51 -10.49 26.04
C ARG A 113 -6.60 -11.55 25.93
N GLY A 114 -6.32 -12.61 25.19
CA GLY A 114 -7.27 -13.71 24.96
C GLY A 114 -8.43 -13.39 24.02
N ALA A 115 -8.40 -12.25 23.32
CA ALA A 115 -9.45 -11.85 22.40
C ALA A 115 -9.76 -12.95 21.38
N LYS A 116 -11.04 -13.16 21.09
CA LYS A 116 -11.49 -14.16 20.09
C LYS A 116 -11.10 -13.70 18.68
N LEU A 117 -10.74 -14.66 17.85
CA LEU A 117 -10.53 -14.40 16.43
C LEU A 117 -11.85 -13.95 15.76
N PRO A 118 -11.80 -12.89 14.94
CA PRO A 118 -12.97 -12.46 14.18
C PRO A 118 -13.48 -13.57 13.25
N GLY A 119 -14.78 -13.74 13.15
CA GLY A 119 -15.49 -14.76 12.37
C GLY A 119 -14.74 -15.27 11.14
N ARG A 120 -15.23 -14.98 9.93
CA ARG A 120 -14.63 -15.46 8.67
C ARG A 120 -13.26 -14.88 8.34
N ALA A 121 -12.96 -13.65 8.77
CA ALA A 121 -11.72 -12.95 8.42
C ALA A 121 -10.51 -13.34 9.29
N GLY A 122 -10.72 -13.88 10.49
CA GLY A 122 -9.63 -14.26 11.40
C GLY A 122 -8.80 -15.42 10.87
N LEU A 123 -7.47 -15.26 10.85
CA LEU A 123 -6.50 -16.28 10.42
C LEU A 123 -5.73 -16.87 11.60
N ALA A 124 -5.16 -16.01 12.42
CA ALA A 124 -4.37 -16.38 13.59
C ALA A 124 -4.45 -15.31 14.69
N ALA A 125 -4.20 -15.71 15.93
CA ALA A 125 -3.98 -14.83 17.06
C ALA A 125 -2.70 -15.24 17.77
N PHE A 126 -1.90 -14.25 18.14
CA PHE A 126 -0.68 -14.37 18.91
C PHE A 126 -0.94 -13.73 20.27
N ASP A 127 -0.98 -14.54 21.32
CA ASP A 127 -1.28 -14.09 22.66
C ASP A 127 0.01 -13.76 23.40
N PHE A 128 0.08 -12.54 23.91
CA PHE A 128 1.16 -12.02 24.73
C PHE A 128 0.63 -11.61 26.11
N THR A 129 1.51 -11.42 27.07
CA THR A 129 1.15 -10.98 28.42
C THR A 129 0.31 -9.69 28.41
N GLY A 130 0.64 -8.73 27.54
CA GLY A 130 -0.02 -7.43 27.46
C GLY A 130 -1.23 -7.34 26.54
N GLY A 131 -1.53 -8.39 25.76
CA GLY A 131 -2.62 -8.37 24.77
C GLY A 131 -2.50 -9.44 23.71
N THR A 132 -3.35 -9.35 22.72
CA THR A 132 -3.42 -10.30 21.59
C THR A 132 -3.25 -9.58 20.27
N LEU A 133 -2.26 -10.00 19.47
CA LEU A 133 -2.14 -9.59 18.08
C LEU A 133 -2.97 -10.54 17.22
N THR A 134 -4.00 -10.02 16.56
CA THR A 134 -4.80 -10.82 15.63
C THR A 134 -4.44 -10.52 14.19
N LEU A 135 -4.30 -11.57 13.38
CA LEU A 135 -4.15 -11.49 11.93
C LEU A 135 -5.47 -11.83 11.27
N THR A 136 -5.94 -10.91 10.45
CA THR A 136 -7.17 -11.07 9.66
C THR A 136 -6.87 -10.92 8.18
N GLU A 137 -7.67 -11.56 7.32
CA GLU A 137 -7.63 -11.35 5.88
C GLU A 137 -9.05 -11.34 5.32
N ALA A 138 -9.42 -10.22 4.69
CA ALA A 138 -10.69 -10.07 4.00
C ALA A 138 -10.64 -10.74 2.62
N GLY A 139 -11.77 -11.30 2.18
CA GLY A 139 -11.90 -11.92 0.86
C GLY A 139 -11.91 -13.45 0.88
N THR A 140 -12.09 -14.04 -0.30
CA THR A 140 -12.21 -15.49 -0.48
C THR A 140 -10.87 -16.17 -0.72
N ARG A 141 -9.92 -15.48 -1.34
CA ARG A 141 -8.56 -15.99 -1.57
C ARG A 141 -7.63 -15.47 -0.48
N ARG A 142 -7.27 -16.37 0.43
CA ARG A 142 -6.34 -16.08 1.53
C ARG A 142 -4.91 -16.33 1.07
N ARG A 143 -4.07 -15.30 1.18
CA ARG A 143 -2.69 -15.31 0.69
C ARG A 143 -1.67 -14.95 1.76
N ALA A 144 -2.10 -14.45 2.93
CA ALA A 144 -1.21 -14.13 4.04
C ALA A 144 -0.37 -15.38 4.40
N MET A 145 0.87 -15.14 4.82
CA MET A 145 1.84 -16.19 5.11
C MET A 145 2.53 -15.93 6.44
N LEU A 146 2.76 -17.01 7.17
CA LEU A 146 3.58 -17.07 8.37
C LEU A 146 4.64 -18.15 8.18
N HIS A 147 5.90 -17.80 8.47
CA HIS A 147 7.01 -18.74 8.57
C HIS A 147 7.60 -18.66 9.97
N VAL A 148 8.08 -19.81 10.45
CA VAL A 148 9.02 -19.89 11.55
C VAL A 148 10.38 -20.13 10.94
N ALA A 149 11.36 -19.30 11.26
CA ALA A 149 12.75 -19.44 10.79
C ALA A 149 13.68 -19.59 12.00
N SER A 150 14.76 -20.36 11.82
CA SER A 150 15.79 -20.59 12.85
C SER A 150 17.14 -20.10 12.37
N GLY A 151 17.71 -19.15 13.10
CA GLY A 151 18.97 -18.50 12.76
C GLY A 151 18.86 -17.46 11.66
N GLU A 152 19.82 -16.54 11.63
CA GLU A 152 19.86 -15.45 10.64
C GLU A 152 19.99 -15.95 9.20
N ARG A 153 20.63 -17.09 8.98
CA ARG A 153 20.78 -17.67 7.63
C ARG A 153 19.43 -18.11 7.06
N ASP A 154 18.61 -18.77 7.86
CA ASP A 154 17.26 -19.19 7.43
C ASP A 154 16.37 -17.96 7.23
N LEU A 155 16.42 -17.01 8.17
CA LEU A 155 15.70 -15.75 8.02
C LEU A 155 16.07 -14.99 6.75
N ALA A 156 17.36 -14.92 6.40
CA ALA A 156 17.84 -14.26 5.18
C ALA A 156 17.28 -14.91 3.89
N SER A 157 16.93 -16.21 3.91
CA SER A 157 16.30 -16.88 2.77
C SER A 157 14.94 -16.30 2.40
N HIS A 158 14.28 -15.63 3.35
CA HIS A 158 13.00 -14.95 3.15
C HIS A 158 13.15 -13.52 2.62
N ASP A 159 14.38 -12.96 2.55
CA ASP A 159 14.64 -11.64 2.02
C ASP A 159 14.85 -11.69 0.51
N PRO A 160 14.06 -10.96 -0.29
CA PRO A 160 14.32 -10.83 -1.73
C PRO A 160 15.63 -10.11 -2.07
N GLY A 161 16.27 -9.42 -1.12
CA GLY A 161 17.54 -8.74 -1.27
C GLY A 161 17.49 -7.41 -2.03
N GLY A 162 16.33 -6.76 -2.06
CA GLY A 162 16.18 -5.43 -2.66
C GLY A 162 16.78 -4.32 -1.78
N LEU A 163 17.21 -3.24 -2.42
CA LEU A 163 17.79 -2.07 -1.77
C LEU A 163 16.81 -1.42 -0.80
N GLU A 164 17.24 -1.17 0.43
CA GLU A 164 16.54 -0.33 1.40
C GLU A 164 16.68 1.15 1.02
N VAL A 165 15.65 1.68 0.36
CA VAL A 165 15.76 2.96 -0.35
C VAL A 165 15.89 4.17 0.58
N LEU A 166 15.34 4.08 1.80
CA LEU A 166 15.35 5.21 2.75
C LEU A 166 16.75 5.58 3.22
N ASP A 167 17.63 4.57 3.34
CA ASP A 167 18.98 4.71 3.85
C ASP A 167 20.05 4.58 2.74
N SER A 168 19.61 4.54 1.45
CA SER A 168 20.50 4.28 0.33
C SER A 168 21.21 5.53 -0.16
N THR A 169 22.46 5.35 -0.58
CA THR A 169 23.20 6.37 -1.34
C THR A 169 22.70 6.45 -2.78
N ALA A 170 22.94 7.58 -3.46
CA ALA A 170 22.60 7.76 -4.88
C ALA A 170 23.28 6.69 -5.75
N ALA A 171 24.52 6.33 -5.47
CA ALA A 171 25.26 5.30 -6.19
C ALA A 171 24.64 3.91 -6.02
N ALA A 172 24.24 3.54 -4.80
CA ALA A 172 23.57 2.26 -4.55
C ALA A 172 22.18 2.20 -5.23
N PHE A 173 21.46 3.31 -5.24
CA PHE A 173 20.18 3.43 -5.94
C PHE A 173 20.35 3.26 -7.46
N ASP A 174 21.32 3.94 -8.07
CA ASP A 174 21.61 3.83 -9.51
C ASP A 174 22.00 2.40 -9.90
N LEU A 175 22.85 1.75 -9.10
CA LEU A 175 23.24 0.36 -9.31
C LEU A 175 22.02 -0.59 -9.25
N ALA A 176 21.16 -0.44 -8.26
CA ALA A 176 19.95 -1.24 -8.13
C ALA A 176 18.98 -1.02 -9.30
N LEU A 177 18.78 0.26 -9.71
CA LEU A 177 17.87 0.63 -10.79
C LEU A 177 18.31 0.06 -12.15
N ARG A 178 19.62 -0.04 -12.39
CA ARG A 178 20.20 -0.54 -13.64
C ARG A 178 20.46 -2.04 -13.67
N ARG A 179 20.29 -2.73 -12.56
CA ARG A 179 20.56 -4.18 -12.46
C ARG A 179 19.77 -5.01 -13.47
N GLU A 180 18.53 -4.56 -13.76
CA GLU A 180 17.67 -5.18 -14.77
C GLU A 180 17.00 -4.10 -15.62
N ARG A 181 16.83 -4.37 -16.92
CA ARG A 181 16.16 -3.47 -17.85
C ARG A 181 14.64 -3.64 -17.74
N HIS A 182 14.01 -2.76 -16.97
CA HIS A 182 12.57 -2.77 -16.74
C HIS A 182 11.96 -1.38 -16.98
N THR A 183 10.63 -1.31 -17.11
CA THR A 183 9.95 -0.03 -16.94
C THR A 183 10.10 0.43 -15.49
N LEU A 184 10.12 1.75 -15.26
CA LEU A 184 10.29 2.32 -13.92
C LEU A 184 9.27 1.78 -12.93
N LYS A 185 8.00 1.64 -13.36
CA LYS A 185 6.95 1.04 -12.51
C LYS A 185 7.32 -0.38 -12.09
N ARG A 186 7.80 -1.21 -13.01
CA ARG A 186 8.20 -2.58 -12.71
C ARG A 186 9.46 -2.61 -11.85
N ALA A 187 10.47 -1.78 -12.15
CA ALA A 187 11.70 -1.72 -11.37
C ALA A 187 11.41 -1.37 -9.90
N LEU A 188 10.62 -0.32 -9.66
CA LEU A 188 10.26 0.11 -8.29
C LEU A 188 9.44 -0.94 -7.52
N THR A 189 8.64 -1.74 -8.19
CA THR A 189 7.80 -2.75 -7.54
C THR A 189 8.44 -4.13 -7.42
N ASP A 190 9.62 -4.35 -8.03
CA ASP A 190 10.36 -5.60 -7.90
C ASP A 190 11.08 -5.65 -6.54
N PRO A 191 10.70 -6.58 -5.65
CA PRO A 191 11.28 -6.66 -4.32
C PRO A 191 12.74 -7.09 -4.32
N ARG A 192 13.28 -7.55 -5.45
CA ARG A 192 14.71 -7.90 -5.63
C ARG A 192 15.54 -6.66 -5.95
N LEU A 193 14.90 -5.59 -6.47
CA LEU A 193 15.56 -4.32 -6.78
C LEU A 193 15.39 -3.32 -5.65
N PHE A 194 14.14 -3.12 -5.20
CA PHE A 194 13.79 -2.15 -4.16
C PHE A 194 12.91 -2.77 -3.09
N SER A 195 13.35 -2.64 -1.84
CA SER A 195 12.66 -3.20 -0.68
C SER A 195 11.42 -2.38 -0.33
N GLY A 196 10.29 -3.06 -0.12
CA GLY A 196 9.11 -2.49 0.50
C GLY A 196 8.21 -1.61 -0.39
N ILE A 197 8.66 -1.17 -1.57
CA ILE A 197 7.85 -0.38 -2.50
C ILE A 197 6.86 -1.31 -3.23
N GLY A 198 5.61 -0.88 -3.32
CA GLY A 198 4.58 -1.64 -4.03
C GLY A 198 3.83 -0.81 -5.04
N ASN A 199 2.62 -1.27 -5.37
CA ASN A 199 1.84 -0.70 -6.46
C ASN A 199 1.38 0.74 -6.17
N ALA A 200 1.00 1.04 -4.92
CA ALA A 200 0.49 2.34 -4.56
C ALA A 200 1.61 3.39 -4.51
N TYR A 201 2.65 3.12 -3.72
CA TYR A 201 3.72 4.11 -3.56
C TYR A 201 4.59 4.28 -4.80
N SER A 202 4.72 3.27 -5.66
CA SER A 202 5.41 3.48 -6.95
C SER A 202 4.68 4.44 -7.89
N ASP A 203 3.33 4.49 -7.87
CA ASP A 203 2.57 5.51 -8.62
C ASP A 203 2.85 6.91 -8.07
N GLU A 204 2.81 7.09 -6.74
CA GLU A 204 3.06 8.36 -6.06
C GLU A 204 4.50 8.85 -6.28
N ILE A 205 5.47 7.96 -6.15
CA ILE A 205 6.90 8.24 -6.39
C ILE A 205 7.13 8.71 -7.82
N LEU A 206 6.59 8.00 -8.81
CA LEU A 206 6.74 8.37 -10.22
C LEU A 206 6.04 9.68 -10.55
N HIS A 207 4.92 9.97 -9.90
CA HIS A 207 4.25 11.25 -10.03
C HIS A 207 5.11 12.39 -9.43
N ALA A 208 5.65 12.22 -8.23
CA ALA A 208 6.53 13.19 -7.58
C ALA A 208 7.81 13.42 -8.39
N ALA A 209 8.39 12.37 -8.96
CA ALA A 209 9.55 12.44 -9.84
C ALA A 209 9.26 13.02 -11.24
N ARG A 210 7.99 13.19 -11.61
CA ARG A 210 7.53 13.59 -12.95
C ARG A 210 8.04 12.66 -14.05
N LEU A 211 8.08 11.38 -13.78
CA LEU A 211 8.56 10.35 -14.71
C LEU A 211 7.42 9.42 -15.14
N SER A 212 7.41 9.06 -16.42
CA SER A 212 6.45 8.11 -16.98
C SER A 212 6.64 6.72 -16.34
N PRO A 213 5.56 6.02 -15.94
CA PRO A 213 5.65 4.66 -15.40
C PRO A 213 6.24 3.65 -16.39
N PHE A 214 6.15 3.93 -17.70
CA PHE A 214 6.66 3.05 -18.77
C PHE A 214 8.03 3.45 -19.31
N ARG A 215 8.64 4.52 -18.79
CA ARG A 215 10.02 4.83 -19.16
C ARG A 215 10.94 3.70 -18.68
N MET A 216 11.92 3.37 -19.50
CA MET A 216 12.88 2.31 -19.19
C MET A 216 13.90 2.76 -18.17
N SER A 217 14.28 1.90 -17.24
CA SER A 217 15.21 2.21 -16.14
C SER A 217 16.61 2.60 -16.63
N ASP A 218 17.04 2.07 -17.78
CA ASP A 218 18.32 2.34 -18.41
C ASP A 218 18.34 3.63 -19.27
N SER A 219 17.17 4.27 -19.47
CA SER A 219 17.05 5.47 -20.32
C SER A 219 17.04 6.79 -19.55
N LEU A 220 17.21 6.75 -18.22
CA LEU A 220 17.24 7.95 -17.39
C LEU A 220 18.62 8.63 -17.46
N ASP A 221 18.62 9.96 -17.56
CA ASP A 221 19.82 10.75 -17.32
C ASP A 221 20.13 10.85 -15.80
N GLU A 222 21.24 11.48 -15.45
CA GLU A 222 21.69 11.59 -14.07
C GLU A 222 20.72 12.40 -13.19
N GLU A 223 20.23 13.52 -13.69
CA GLU A 223 19.29 14.38 -12.97
C GLU A 223 17.97 13.64 -12.69
N GLU A 224 17.48 12.88 -13.64
CA GLU A 224 16.28 12.06 -13.51
C GLU A 224 16.45 10.94 -12.48
N ARG A 225 17.62 10.31 -12.43
CA ARG A 225 17.92 9.28 -11.42
C ARG A 225 17.98 9.85 -10.01
N VAL A 226 18.66 10.99 -9.85
CA VAL A 226 18.71 11.70 -8.57
C VAL A 226 17.30 12.12 -8.13
N ARG A 227 16.53 12.71 -9.04
CA ARG A 227 15.14 13.11 -8.77
C ARG A 227 14.25 11.92 -8.39
N LEU A 228 14.43 10.76 -9.04
CA LEU A 228 13.68 9.54 -8.72
C LEU A 228 14.04 9.04 -7.32
N GLN A 229 15.32 8.98 -6.96
CA GLN A 229 15.76 8.59 -5.62
C GLN A 229 15.18 9.54 -4.56
N GLN A 230 15.31 10.85 -4.76
CA GLN A 230 14.76 11.85 -3.84
C GLN A 230 13.25 11.71 -3.68
N ALA A 231 12.53 11.44 -4.77
CA ALA A 231 11.10 11.17 -4.74
C ALA A 231 10.76 9.89 -3.95
N CYS A 232 11.55 8.83 -4.07
CA CYS A 232 11.38 7.62 -3.25
C CYS A 232 11.47 7.97 -1.76
N VAL A 233 12.55 8.64 -1.35
CA VAL A 233 12.79 8.98 0.05
C VAL A 233 11.72 9.94 0.58
N SER A 234 11.43 11.03 -0.15
CA SER A 234 10.49 12.05 0.30
C SER A 234 9.05 11.55 0.40
N VAL A 235 8.58 10.80 -0.61
CA VAL A 235 7.21 10.26 -0.62
C VAL A 235 7.02 9.22 0.50
N LEU A 236 7.97 8.28 0.64
CA LEU A 236 7.85 7.23 1.66
C LEU A 236 7.89 7.82 3.08
N ASN A 237 8.81 8.74 3.36
CA ASN A 237 8.90 9.41 4.67
C ASN A 237 7.65 10.26 4.95
N ALA A 238 7.17 11.05 4.00
CA ALA A 238 5.95 11.84 4.16
C ALA A 238 4.74 10.95 4.52
N TRP A 239 4.63 9.78 3.92
CA TRP A 239 3.57 8.82 4.23
C TRP A 239 3.79 8.12 5.58
N ILE A 240 5.03 7.76 5.95
CA ILE A 240 5.33 7.24 7.29
C ILE A 240 4.90 8.26 8.35
N ASP A 241 5.30 9.52 8.21
CA ASP A 241 4.97 10.57 9.17
C ASP A 241 3.47 10.85 9.25
N ARG A 242 2.79 10.81 8.11
CA ARG A 242 1.33 10.91 8.08
C ARG A 242 0.67 9.77 8.83
N LEU A 243 1.07 8.53 8.56
CA LEU A 243 0.52 7.35 9.22
C LEU A 243 0.80 7.31 10.71
N ARG A 244 1.98 7.79 11.15
CA ARG A 244 2.30 7.99 12.55
C ARG A 244 1.31 8.94 13.21
N ARG A 245 1.05 10.10 12.60
CA ARG A 245 0.08 11.08 13.11
C ARG A 245 -1.34 10.50 13.15
N GLU A 246 -1.76 9.79 12.12
CA GLU A 246 -3.09 9.16 12.04
C GLU A 246 -3.26 8.04 13.07
N THR A 247 -2.18 7.34 13.42
CA THR A 247 -2.18 6.24 14.40
C THR A 247 -2.11 6.76 15.83
N GLY A 248 -1.34 7.83 16.07
CA GLY A 248 -1.08 8.35 17.41
C GLY A 248 -0.52 7.26 18.33
N GLU A 249 -0.99 7.21 19.58
CA GLU A 249 -0.62 6.17 20.56
C GLU A 249 -1.37 4.84 20.36
N GLY A 250 -2.30 4.82 19.42
CA GLY A 250 -3.14 3.66 19.11
C GLY A 250 -2.41 2.53 18.37
N PHE A 251 -3.20 1.75 17.64
CA PHE A 251 -2.73 0.72 16.72
C PHE A 251 -3.28 1.00 15.32
N PRO A 252 -2.51 0.81 14.23
CA PRO A 252 -2.98 1.15 12.88
C PRO A 252 -4.07 0.18 12.40
N GLU A 253 -5.32 0.51 12.68
CA GLU A 253 -6.49 -0.33 12.38
C GLU A 253 -6.96 -0.21 10.91
N ARG A 254 -6.69 0.93 10.25
CA ARG A 254 -7.15 1.23 8.90
C ARG A 254 -6.02 1.24 7.89
N VAL A 255 -5.41 0.08 7.68
CA VAL A 255 -4.39 -0.06 6.65
C VAL A 255 -5.06 -0.32 5.30
N THR A 256 -4.96 0.63 4.38
CA THR A 256 -5.55 0.57 3.04
C THR A 256 -4.63 1.25 2.03
N ALA A 257 -4.63 0.76 0.79
CA ALA A 257 -3.90 1.40 -0.30
C ALA A 257 -4.65 2.62 -0.90
N PHE A 258 -5.94 2.73 -0.66
CA PHE A 258 -6.73 3.90 -1.06
C PHE A 258 -6.78 4.88 0.11
N ARG A 259 -5.81 5.79 0.14
CA ARG A 259 -5.72 6.81 1.18
C ARG A 259 -6.13 8.16 0.61
N GLU A 260 -6.89 8.88 1.37
CA GLU A 260 -7.11 10.29 1.11
C GLU A 260 -5.75 11.01 1.05
N GLY A 261 -5.59 11.91 0.08
CA GLY A 261 -4.34 12.65 -0.13
C GLY A 261 -3.31 11.98 -1.04
N MET A 262 -3.57 10.77 -1.58
CA MET A 262 -2.77 10.28 -2.71
C MET A 262 -2.96 11.17 -3.94
N ALA A 263 -1.88 11.40 -4.67
CA ALA A 263 -1.89 12.30 -5.84
C ALA A 263 -2.49 11.64 -7.08
N VAL A 264 -2.14 10.38 -7.34
CA VAL A 264 -2.58 9.65 -8.54
C VAL A 264 -3.15 8.27 -8.23
N HIS A 265 -2.63 7.56 -7.22
CA HIS A 265 -3.05 6.20 -6.96
C HIS A 265 -4.51 6.11 -6.53
N GLY A 266 -5.30 5.30 -7.25
CA GLY A 266 -6.73 5.16 -7.00
C GLY A 266 -7.59 6.38 -7.41
N ARG A 267 -7.00 7.35 -8.13
CA ARG A 267 -7.65 8.61 -8.50
C ARG A 267 -8.02 8.71 -9.99
N HIS A 268 -8.21 7.57 -10.65
CA HIS A 268 -8.59 7.56 -12.07
C HIS A 268 -9.73 8.53 -12.38
N ARG A 269 -9.53 9.42 -13.37
CA ARG A 269 -10.43 10.49 -13.82
C ARG A 269 -10.72 11.59 -12.79
N LEU A 270 -10.03 11.61 -11.65
CA LEU A 270 -10.04 12.76 -10.75
C LEU A 270 -8.93 13.75 -11.16
N PRO A 271 -9.08 15.04 -10.85
CA PRO A 271 -8.07 16.02 -11.18
C PRO A 271 -6.76 15.76 -10.43
N CYS A 272 -5.63 15.86 -11.14
CA CYS A 272 -4.31 15.85 -10.54
C CYS A 272 -4.16 17.05 -9.60
N PRO A 273 -3.67 16.89 -8.36
CA PRO A 273 -3.56 17.99 -7.42
C PRO A 273 -2.50 19.03 -7.83
N VAL A 274 -1.61 18.69 -8.79
CA VAL A 274 -0.54 19.59 -9.25
C VAL A 274 -0.94 20.38 -10.48
N CYS A 275 -1.52 19.74 -11.52
CA CYS A 275 -1.79 20.40 -12.80
C CYS A 275 -3.26 20.36 -13.23
N GLY A 276 -4.17 19.75 -12.46
CA GLY A 276 -5.59 19.67 -12.78
C GLY A 276 -5.97 18.63 -13.84
N ALA A 277 -5.01 18.10 -14.62
CA ALA A 277 -5.29 17.12 -15.66
C ALA A 277 -5.92 15.82 -15.09
N PRO A 278 -6.83 15.16 -15.84
CA PRO A 278 -7.46 13.93 -15.37
C PRO A 278 -6.43 12.80 -15.23
N VAL A 279 -6.29 12.26 -14.02
CA VAL A 279 -5.44 11.09 -13.75
C VAL A 279 -5.88 9.92 -14.59
N GLN A 280 -4.94 9.28 -15.26
CA GLN A 280 -5.16 8.11 -16.10
C GLN A 280 -4.78 6.82 -15.41
N ARG A 281 -5.34 5.71 -15.87
CA ARG A 281 -5.11 4.37 -15.34
C ARG A 281 -4.86 3.38 -16.48
N ILE A 282 -3.86 2.53 -16.29
CA ILE A 282 -3.60 1.37 -17.14
C ILE A 282 -3.70 0.13 -16.28
N VAL A 283 -4.47 -0.85 -16.74
CA VAL A 283 -4.70 -2.10 -16.02
C VAL A 283 -3.90 -3.22 -16.66
N HIS A 284 -3.11 -3.94 -15.85
CA HIS A 284 -2.34 -5.11 -16.25
C HIS A 284 -2.69 -6.28 -15.32
N ALA A 285 -3.47 -7.22 -15.78
CA ALA A 285 -3.93 -8.36 -15.00
C ALA A 285 -4.53 -7.91 -13.64
N GLU A 286 -3.88 -8.26 -12.52
CA GLU A 286 -4.33 -7.86 -11.17
C GLU A 286 -3.74 -6.50 -10.71
N ASN A 287 -2.85 -5.87 -11.49
CA ASN A 287 -2.18 -4.62 -11.16
C ASN A 287 -2.67 -3.46 -12.03
N GLU A 288 -2.58 -2.27 -11.48
CA GLU A 288 -2.85 -1.04 -12.22
C GLU A 288 -1.71 -0.03 -12.03
N SER A 289 -1.50 0.81 -13.02
CA SER A 289 -0.62 1.98 -12.93
C SER A 289 -1.47 3.22 -13.08
N ASN A 290 -1.39 4.11 -12.09
CA ASN A 290 -2.05 5.41 -12.14
C ASN A 290 -1.01 6.49 -12.39
N TYR A 291 -1.30 7.42 -13.28
CA TYR A 291 -0.36 8.50 -13.64
C TYR A 291 -1.11 9.75 -14.09
N CYS A 292 -0.43 10.88 -14.04
CA CYS A 292 -0.91 12.15 -14.56
C CYS A 292 -0.28 12.43 -15.93
N PRO A 293 -1.05 12.50 -17.04
CA PRO A 293 -0.49 12.79 -18.35
C PRO A 293 0.23 14.15 -18.39
N GLY A 294 -0.33 15.19 -17.79
CA GLY A 294 0.28 16.50 -17.75
C GLY A 294 1.64 16.53 -17.05
N CYS A 295 1.74 15.92 -15.87
CA CYS A 295 2.98 15.94 -15.06
C CYS A 295 4.04 14.96 -15.55
N GLN A 296 3.65 13.80 -16.11
CA GLN A 296 4.58 12.67 -16.29
C GLN A 296 4.86 12.33 -17.75
N THR A 297 4.02 12.75 -18.70
CA THR A 297 4.12 12.32 -20.11
C THR A 297 3.95 13.46 -21.12
N GLY A 298 4.02 14.72 -20.66
CA GLY A 298 3.87 15.88 -21.54
C GLY A 298 2.52 15.93 -22.27
N GLY A 299 1.44 15.52 -21.59
CA GLY A 299 0.08 15.49 -22.18
C GLY A 299 -0.25 14.20 -22.94
N ARG A 300 0.71 13.31 -23.17
CA ARG A 300 0.45 12.03 -23.88
C ARG A 300 -0.32 11.05 -23.02
N VAL A 301 -1.38 10.48 -23.59
CA VAL A 301 -2.11 9.37 -22.99
C VAL A 301 -1.43 8.06 -23.37
N LEU A 302 -1.00 7.30 -22.37
CA LEU A 302 -0.32 6.02 -22.59
C LEU A 302 -1.35 4.93 -22.85
N ALA A 303 -1.11 4.13 -23.88
CA ALA A 303 -1.99 3.03 -24.24
C ALA A 303 -1.74 1.79 -23.38
N ASP A 304 -2.82 1.16 -22.92
CA ASP A 304 -2.80 -0.22 -22.47
C ASP A 304 -2.57 -1.14 -23.70
N ARG A 305 -1.67 -2.14 -23.57
CA ARG A 305 -1.39 -3.07 -24.67
C ARG A 305 -2.63 -3.84 -25.15
N SER A 306 -3.55 -4.13 -24.24
CA SER A 306 -4.80 -4.83 -24.57
C SER A 306 -5.76 -3.91 -25.31
N LEU A 307 -5.95 -2.69 -24.81
CA LEU A 307 -6.83 -1.69 -25.41
C LEU A 307 -6.25 -1.11 -26.69
N SER A 308 -4.92 -0.92 -26.79
CA SER A 308 -4.28 -0.44 -28.01
C SER A 308 -4.35 -1.45 -29.15
N ARG A 309 -4.36 -2.76 -28.87
CA ARG A 309 -4.62 -3.79 -29.88
C ARG A 309 -6.07 -3.82 -30.37
N LEU A 310 -7.01 -3.44 -29.49
CA LEU A 310 -8.44 -3.44 -29.81
C LEU A 310 -8.88 -2.17 -30.55
N LEU A 311 -8.32 -1.03 -30.17
CA LEU A 311 -8.72 0.29 -30.66
C LEU A 311 -7.78 0.84 -31.74
N HIS A 312 -6.61 0.22 -31.96
CA HIS A 312 -5.64 0.65 -32.97
C HIS A 312 -5.47 2.19 -33.03
N ASP A 313 -5.86 2.80 -34.13
CA ASP A 313 -5.76 4.24 -34.37
C ASP A 313 -6.82 5.06 -33.60
N ASP A 314 -7.82 4.40 -33.03
CA ASP A 314 -8.87 5.04 -32.24
C ASP A 314 -8.50 5.28 -30.77
N TRP A 315 -7.29 4.91 -30.33
CA TRP A 315 -6.84 5.23 -28.98
C TRP A 315 -6.51 6.72 -28.85
N PRO A 316 -7.08 7.46 -27.88
CA PRO A 316 -6.75 8.87 -27.69
C PRO A 316 -5.28 9.02 -27.31
N ARG A 317 -4.55 9.84 -28.06
CA ARG A 317 -3.11 10.06 -27.87
C ARG A 317 -2.80 11.29 -27.02
N SER A 318 -3.77 12.21 -26.89
CA SER A 318 -3.65 13.44 -26.11
C SER A 318 -4.80 13.61 -25.13
N LEU A 319 -4.64 14.57 -24.19
CA LEU A 319 -5.70 14.94 -23.25
C LEU A 319 -6.91 15.53 -23.99
N GLU A 320 -6.69 16.31 -25.05
CA GLU A 320 -7.76 16.92 -25.86
C GLU A 320 -8.61 15.85 -26.55
N GLU A 321 -7.98 14.84 -27.14
CA GLU A 321 -8.68 13.71 -27.74
C GLU A 321 -9.44 12.89 -26.69
N LEU A 322 -8.88 12.75 -25.49
CA LEU A 322 -9.52 12.04 -24.38
C LEU A 322 -10.78 12.77 -23.91
N GLU A 323 -10.72 14.09 -23.81
CA GLU A 323 -11.85 14.95 -23.44
C GLU A 323 -12.94 14.95 -24.50
N ALA A 324 -12.56 15.07 -25.79
CA ALA A 324 -13.48 15.01 -26.91
C ALA A 324 -14.28 13.70 -26.95
N ARG A 325 -13.69 12.59 -26.48
CA ARG A 325 -14.37 11.29 -26.38
C ARG A 325 -15.16 11.09 -25.08
N GLY A 326 -15.31 12.12 -24.24
CA GLY A 326 -16.03 12.04 -22.95
C GLY A 326 -15.33 11.19 -21.88
N MET A 327 -14.06 10.86 -22.08
CA MET A 327 -13.23 10.08 -21.13
C MET A 327 -12.39 10.97 -20.20
N GLY A 328 -12.61 12.27 -20.20
CA GLY A 328 -11.94 13.25 -19.35
C GLY A 328 -12.25 13.13 -17.84
N LEU A 329 -12.35 14.26 -17.16
CA LEU A 329 -12.66 14.28 -15.72
C LEU A 329 -14.03 13.62 -15.44
N LYS A 330 -14.12 12.92 -14.32
CA LYS A 330 -15.43 12.53 -13.77
C LYS A 330 -16.22 13.82 -13.51
N ARG A 331 -17.39 13.95 -14.14
CA ARG A 331 -18.35 14.96 -13.72
C ARG A 331 -18.66 14.70 -12.23
N LYS A 332 -18.61 15.75 -11.40
CA LYS A 332 -19.33 15.71 -10.13
C LYS A 332 -20.79 15.62 -10.53
N ASP A 333 -21.40 14.46 -10.34
CA ASP A 333 -22.83 14.34 -10.44
C ASP A 333 -23.38 15.37 -9.45
N GLY A 334 -23.98 16.43 -10.03
CA GLY A 334 -24.66 17.46 -9.26
C GLY A 334 -25.91 16.81 -8.70
N GLY A 335 -25.96 16.70 -7.39
CA GLY A 335 -27.09 16.27 -6.59
C GLY A 335 -27.00 16.96 -5.25
#